data_93c425a4cc1176a24957702f3b378564
#
_entry.id   93c425a4cc1176a24957702f3b378564
#
_cell.length_a   1.000
_cell.length_b   1.000
_cell.length_c   1.000
_cell.angle_alpha   90.00
_cell.angle_beta   90.00
_cell.angle_gamma   90.00
#
_symmetry.space_group_name_H-M   'P 1'
#
loop_
_entity.id
_entity.type
_entity.pdbx_description
1 polymer ?
#
loop_
_entity_poly.entity_id
_entity_poly.type
_entity_poly.pdbx_seq_one_letter_code
_entity_poly.pdbx_strand_id
1 'polypeptide(L)'
;PIVKDKVYCLGLDPSLGTGGDNSAIQVYELPGCKQVAEWMHNKTPVQGQIKILREICNAIQEESENTAEIYWSVENNTLGEAALVVIREMGEENIPGTFLSEPKRAGSVRRYRQGFTTTNKSKLTACAKFKSWVENDKMIMCSPNLIRETKTFVARGASYAAKDGNTDDLVMATLLVVRMAITIGQFDGTVFDTLQDTFDEDEGGDLKPMPIGII
;
A
#
# COMPACT_ATOMS: atom_id res chain seq x y z
N PRO A 1 -9.83 -3.57 -16.16
CA PRO A 1 -11.22 -3.85 -15.85
C PRO A 1 -11.34 -4.44 -14.45
N ILE A 2 -12.34 -4.01 -13.70
CA ILE A 2 -12.70 -4.58 -12.41
C ILE A 2 -13.41 -5.94 -12.65
N VAL A 3 -13.12 -6.93 -11.83
CA VAL A 3 -13.66 -8.28 -11.92
C VAL A 3 -14.54 -8.55 -10.70
N LYS A 4 -15.68 -9.21 -10.91
CA LYS A 4 -16.60 -9.62 -9.83
C LYS A 4 -15.96 -10.65 -8.91
N ASP A 5 -16.45 -10.72 -7.68
CA ASP A 5 -16.05 -11.70 -6.66
C ASP A 5 -14.54 -11.71 -6.37
N LYS A 6 -13.90 -10.53 -6.48
CA LYS A 6 -12.48 -10.32 -6.17
C LYS A 6 -12.30 -9.42 -4.98
N VAL A 7 -11.11 -9.52 -4.40
CA VAL A 7 -10.65 -8.64 -3.32
C VAL A 7 -9.80 -7.53 -3.93
N TYR A 8 -10.09 -6.28 -3.58
CA TYR A 8 -9.31 -5.12 -3.99
C TYR A 8 -8.68 -4.44 -2.78
N CYS A 9 -7.41 -4.10 -2.92
CA CYS A 9 -6.62 -3.48 -1.88
C CYS A 9 -6.12 -2.11 -2.35
N LEU A 10 -6.49 -1.03 -1.63
CA LEU A 10 -6.13 0.34 -1.96
C LEU A 10 -5.22 0.94 -0.88
N GLY A 11 -4.04 1.40 -1.27
CA GLY A 11 -3.11 2.10 -0.39
C GLY A 11 -2.96 3.55 -0.79
N LEU A 12 -3.22 4.49 0.13
CA LEU A 12 -2.97 5.91 -0.04
C LEU A 12 -1.72 6.34 0.74
N ASP A 13 -0.73 6.87 0.02
CA ASP A 13 0.37 7.65 0.58
C ASP A 13 0.04 9.14 0.44
N PRO A 14 -0.31 9.83 1.55
CA PRO A 14 -0.78 11.19 1.49
C PRO A 14 0.35 12.22 1.47
N SER A 15 0.13 13.34 0.77
CA SER A 15 0.98 14.53 0.81
C SER A 15 0.18 15.78 1.16
N LEU A 16 0.87 16.92 1.38
CA LEU A 16 0.20 18.20 1.67
C LEU A 16 -0.57 18.77 0.47
N GLY A 17 -0.23 18.35 -0.75
CA GLY A 17 -0.83 18.90 -1.96
C GLY A 17 -0.43 20.34 -2.28
N THR A 18 0.77 20.74 -1.88
CA THR A 18 1.30 22.11 -2.06
C THR A 18 2.25 22.26 -3.25
N GLY A 19 2.39 21.19 -4.05
CA GLY A 19 3.23 21.18 -5.24
C GLY A 19 4.65 20.62 -5.00
N GLY A 20 4.96 20.16 -3.79
CA GLY A 20 6.16 19.37 -3.47
C GLY A 20 5.96 17.89 -3.79
N ASP A 21 6.02 17.03 -2.77
CA ASP A 21 5.82 15.60 -2.89
C ASP A 21 4.42 15.26 -3.42
N ASN A 22 4.33 14.17 -4.19
CA ASN A 22 3.03 13.71 -4.66
C ASN A 22 2.29 12.98 -3.54
N SER A 23 0.96 12.98 -3.62
CA SER A 23 0.13 11.96 -3.02
C SER A 23 -0.12 10.86 -4.04
N ALA A 24 -0.15 9.61 -3.61
CA ALA A 24 -0.31 8.47 -4.50
C ALA A 24 -1.33 7.46 -3.95
N ILE A 25 -2.16 6.92 -4.85
CA ILE A 25 -3.04 5.78 -4.56
C ILE A 25 -2.65 4.63 -5.49
N GLN A 26 -2.48 3.46 -4.92
CA GLN A 26 -2.29 2.23 -5.65
C GLN A 26 -3.46 1.28 -5.39
N VAL A 27 -3.92 0.61 -6.45
CA VAL A 27 -5.02 -0.35 -6.40
C VAL A 27 -4.57 -1.68 -6.96
N TYR A 28 -4.71 -2.73 -6.16
CA TYR A 28 -4.35 -4.09 -6.55
C TYR A 28 -5.50 -5.04 -6.34
N GLU A 29 -5.68 -5.97 -7.29
CA GLU A 29 -6.58 -7.11 -7.20
C GLU A 29 -5.86 -8.27 -6.52
N LEU A 30 -6.49 -8.90 -5.54
CA LEU A 30 -6.01 -10.10 -4.86
C LEU A 30 -6.83 -11.34 -5.27
N PRO A 31 -6.28 -12.56 -5.15
CA PRO A 31 -4.99 -12.93 -4.59
C PRO A 31 -3.79 -12.76 -5.53
N GLY A 32 -4.00 -12.60 -6.84
CA GLY A 32 -2.92 -12.51 -7.85
C GLY A 32 -2.07 -11.22 -7.78
N CYS A 33 -2.32 -10.35 -6.81
CA CYS A 33 -1.63 -9.09 -6.55
C CYS A 33 -1.32 -8.30 -7.84
N LYS A 34 -2.35 -8.13 -8.68
CA LYS A 34 -2.26 -7.43 -9.97
C LYS A 34 -2.65 -5.97 -9.83
N GLN A 35 -1.77 -5.06 -10.24
CA GLN A 35 -2.09 -3.63 -10.29
C GLN A 35 -3.20 -3.38 -11.30
N VAL A 36 -4.29 -2.73 -10.86
CA VAL A 36 -5.47 -2.44 -11.70
C VAL A 36 -5.69 -0.95 -11.90
N ALA A 37 -5.24 -0.11 -10.97
CA ALA A 37 -5.28 1.35 -11.11
C ALA A 37 -4.19 2.03 -10.28
N GLU A 38 -3.86 3.26 -10.67
CA GLU A 38 -3.05 4.18 -9.89
C GLU A 38 -3.56 5.60 -10.04
N TRP A 39 -3.32 6.42 -9.04
CA TRP A 39 -3.47 7.85 -9.09
C TRP A 39 -2.30 8.52 -8.39
N MET A 40 -1.82 9.64 -8.93
CA MET A 40 -0.74 10.43 -8.36
C MET A 40 -0.91 11.90 -8.71
N HIS A 41 -0.79 12.78 -7.71
CA HIS A 41 -0.85 14.23 -7.93
C HIS A 41 -0.23 15.02 -6.76
N ASN A 42 0.43 16.15 -7.04
CA ASN A 42 1.14 16.93 -6.02
C ASN A 42 0.42 18.22 -5.57
N LYS A 43 -0.75 18.55 -6.14
CA LYS A 43 -1.51 19.77 -5.80
C LYS A 43 -2.90 19.49 -5.24
N THR A 44 -3.26 18.23 -5.06
CA THR A 44 -4.55 17.86 -4.46
C THR A 44 -4.44 17.94 -2.94
N PRO A 45 -5.23 18.79 -2.27
CA PRO A 45 -5.23 18.88 -0.82
C PRO A 45 -5.73 17.56 -0.19
N VAL A 46 -5.36 17.28 1.05
CA VAL A 46 -5.67 16.03 1.76
C VAL A 46 -7.14 15.64 1.66
N GLN A 47 -8.05 16.60 1.83
CA GLN A 47 -9.50 16.36 1.66
C GLN A 47 -9.86 15.86 0.25
N GLY A 48 -9.20 16.40 -0.78
CA GLY A 48 -9.38 15.94 -2.16
C GLY A 48 -8.85 14.54 -2.38
N GLN A 49 -7.71 14.18 -1.76
CA GLN A 49 -7.13 12.84 -1.83
C GLN A 49 -8.09 11.78 -1.25
N ILE A 50 -8.71 12.06 -0.10
CA ILE A 50 -9.70 11.15 0.50
C ILE A 50 -10.98 11.05 -0.36
N LYS A 51 -11.41 12.15 -0.99
CA LYS A 51 -12.53 12.11 -1.94
C LYS A 51 -12.21 11.21 -3.14
N ILE A 52 -11.00 11.30 -3.70
CA ILE A 52 -10.56 10.46 -4.82
C ILE A 52 -10.49 8.99 -4.39
N LEU A 53 -9.94 8.69 -3.20
CA LEU A 53 -9.95 7.33 -2.66
C LEU A 53 -11.38 6.78 -2.59
N ARG A 54 -12.32 7.55 -2.06
CA ARG A 54 -13.73 7.17 -2.00
C ARG A 54 -14.34 6.94 -3.40
N GLU A 55 -14.05 7.82 -4.36
CA GLU A 55 -14.53 7.68 -5.73
C GLU A 55 -14.00 6.41 -6.41
N ILE A 56 -12.74 6.05 -6.16
CA ILE A 56 -12.17 4.79 -6.65
C ILE A 56 -12.87 3.60 -6.00
N CYS A 57 -13.12 3.62 -4.69
CA CYS A 57 -13.86 2.56 -4.00
C CYS A 57 -15.30 2.43 -4.56
N ASN A 58 -15.99 3.55 -4.78
CA ASN A 58 -17.32 3.55 -5.41
C ASN A 58 -17.29 2.92 -6.81
N ALA A 59 -16.33 3.31 -7.64
CA ALA A 59 -16.19 2.77 -9.00
C ALA A 59 -15.94 1.25 -8.98
N ILE A 60 -15.11 0.75 -8.07
CA ILE A 60 -14.88 -0.69 -7.90
C ILE A 60 -16.18 -1.39 -7.48
N GLN A 61 -16.92 -0.81 -6.54
CA GLN A 61 -18.18 -1.38 -6.07
C GLN A 61 -19.24 -1.42 -7.17
N GLU A 62 -19.37 -0.35 -7.94
CA GLU A 62 -20.30 -0.27 -9.07
C GLU A 62 -19.94 -1.23 -10.19
N GLU A 63 -18.68 -1.24 -10.64
CA GLU A 63 -18.23 -2.11 -11.75
C GLU A 63 -18.26 -3.60 -11.39
N SER A 64 -18.08 -3.95 -10.11
CA SER A 64 -18.20 -5.33 -9.61
C SER A 64 -19.66 -5.72 -9.30
N GLU A 65 -20.65 -4.85 -9.51
CA GLU A 65 -22.05 -5.07 -9.10
C GLU A 65 -22.20 -5.38 -7.60
N ASN A 66 -21.39 -4.72 -6.77
CA ASN A 66 -21.33 -4.90 -5.30
C ASN A 66 -20.87 -6.29 -4.83
N THR A 67 -20.17 -7.05 -5.66
CA THR A 67 -19.64 -8.38 -5.28
C THR A 67 -18.18 -8.34 -4.85
N ALA A 68 -17.45 -7.26 -5.14
CA ALA A 68 -16.06 -7.11 -4.72
C ALA A 68 -15.94 -6.82 -3.23
N GLU A 69 -14.96 -7.45 -2.60
CA GLU A 69 -14.50 -7.08 -1.27
C GLU A 69 -13.41 -6.01 -1.38
N ILE A 70 -13.58 -4.90 -0.68
CA ILE A 70 -12.68 -3.74 -0.78
C ILE A 70 -12.02 -3.50 0.57
N TYR A 71 -10.69 -3.47 0.57
CA TYR A 71 -9.88 -3.02 1.70
C TYR A 71 -9.11 -1.77 1.29
N TRP A 72 -9.11 -0.77 2.15
CA TRP A 72 -8.33 0.44 1.91
C TRP A 72 -7.62 0.90 3.19
N SER A 73 -6.52 1.62 3.02
CA SER A 73 -5.78 2.20 4.12
C SER A 73 -4.99 3.43 3.71
N VAL A 74 -4.50 4.16 4.72
CA VAL A 74 -3.61 5.30 4.55
C VAL A 74 -2.31 5.05 5.31
N GLU A 75 -1.20 5.56 4.77
CA GLU A 75 0.04 5.61 5.53
C GLU A 75 -0.11 6.63 6.67
N ASN A 76 0.03 6.16 7.90
CA ASN A 76 -0.05 7.01 9.09
C ASN A 76 1.35 7.49 9.50
N ASN A 77 1.90 8.41 8.70
CA ASN A 77 3.02 9.28 9.08
C ASN A 77 2.47 10.63 9.59
N THR A 78 3.31 11.65 9.73
CA THR A 78 2.89 12.99 10.16
C THR A 78 1.76 13.57 9.29
N LEU A 79 1.78 13.33 7.99
CA LEU A 79 0.77 13.79 7.03
C LEU A 79 -0.47 12.89 7.01
N GLY A 80 -0.28 11.61 7.28
CA GLY A 80 -1.36 10.64 7.44
C GLY A 80 -2.30 10.95 8.60
N GLU A 81 -1.81 11.61 9.65
CA GLU A 81 -2.69 12.09 10.73
C GLU A 81 -3.73 13.08 10.22
N ALA A 82 -3.37 13.96 9.28
CA ALA A 82 -4.34 14.87 8.63
C ALA A 82 -5.35 14.09 7.78
N ALA A 83 -4.93 13.07 7.05
CA ALA A 83 -5.83 12.19 6.31
C ALA A 83 -6.83 11.47 7.23
N LEU A 84 -6.39 10.99 8.38
CA LEU A 84 -7.24 10.35 9.39
C LEU A 84 -8.28 11.32 10.00
N VAL A 85 -7.92 12.59 10.15
CA VAL A 85 -8.89 13.62 10.59
C VAL A 85 -9.98 13.78 9.53
N VAL A 86 -9.60 13.93 8.26
CA VAL A 86 -10.56 14.08 7.15
C VAL A 86 -11.47 12.84 7.02
N ILE A 87 -10.92 11.62 7.16
CA ILE A 87 -11.72 10.39 7.13
C ILE A 87 -12.78 10.41 8.24
N ARG A 88 -12.40 10.80 9.47
CA ARG A 88 -13.34 10.90 10.60
C ARG A 88 -14.41 11.98 10.39
N GLU A 89 -14.04 13.12 9.82
CA GLU A 89 -14.98 14.21 9.51
C GLU A 89 -15.95 13.83 8.38
N MET A 90 -15.48 13.07 7.40
CA MET A 90 -16.31 12.57 6.29
C MET A 90 -17.22 11.43 6.73
N GLY A 91 -16.85 10.71 7.79
CA GLY A 91 -17.42 9.42 8.19
C GLY A 91 -16.76 8.26 7.43
N GLU A 92 -16.07 7.38 8.15
CA GLU A 92 -15.40 6.20 7.58
C GLU A 92 -16.41 5.32 6.82
N GLU A 93 -17.61 5.21 7.32
CA GLU A 93 -18.73 4.46 6.75
C GLU A 93 -19.23 4.99 5.39
N ASN A 94 -18.84 6.21 5.03
CA ASN A 94 -19.16 6.81 3.73
C ASN A 94 -18.12 6.47 2.62
N ILE A 95 -17.10 5.68 2.96
CA ILE A 95 -16.10 5.15 2.02
C ILE A 95 -16.36 3.65 1.89
N PRO A 96 -16.74 3.13 0.71
CA PRO A 96 -17.00 1.71 0.53
C PRO A 96 -15.81 0.82 0.88
N GLY A 97 -16.11 -0.32 1.52
CA GLY A 97 -15.10 -1.29 1.93
C GLY A 97 -14.67 -1.15 3.39
N THR A 98 -13.59 -1.81 3.74
CA THR A 98 -13.07 -1.91 5.11
C THR A 98 -11.79 -1.11 5.25
N PHE A 99 -11.77 -0.18 6.22
CA PHE A 99 -10.54 0.51 6.60
C PHE A 99 -9.62 -0.43 7.37
N LEU A 100 -8.55 -0.85 6.71
CA LEU A 100 -7.58 -1.75 7.30
C LEU A 100 -6.53 -0.98 8.09
N SER A 101 -6.23 -1.45 9.28
CA SER A 101 -5.19 -0.87 10.14
C SER A 101 -4.18 -1.94 10.57
N GLU A 102 -2.99 -1.49 10.91
CA GLU A 102 -1.93 -2.40 11.37
C GLU A 102 -2.37 -3.20 12.61
N PRO A 103 -2.23 -4.55 12.59
CA PRO A 103 -2.64 -5.39 13.71
C PRO A 103 -1.91 -4.99 15.00
N LYS A 104 -2.61 -5.05 16.12
CA LYS A 104 -1.99 -4.88 17.44
C LYS A 104 -1.05 -6.04 17.72
N ARG A 105 0.19 -5.74 18.06
CA ARG A 105 1.09 -6.78 18.61
C ARG A 105 0.57 -7.21 19.97
N ALA A 106 0.53 -8.53 20.18
CA ALA A 106 0.19 -9.10 21.47
C ALA A 106 1.13 -8.52 22.55
N GLY A 107 0.56 -8.09 23.69
CA GLY A 107 1.32 -7.47 24.78
C GLY A 107 1.71 -6.01 24.61
N SER A 108 1.35 -5.36 23.50
CA SER A 108 1.66 -3.92 23.30
C SER A 108 0.72 -3.03 24.12
N VAL A 109 1.30 -2.19 24.98
CA VAL A 109 0.59 -1.13 25.74
C VAL A 109 0.34 0.11 24.85
N ARG A 110 0.89 0.15 23.64
CA ARG A 110 0.73 1.31 22.75
C ARG A 110 -0.73 1.48 22.32
N ARG A 111 -1.18 2.76 22.28
CA ARG A 111 -2.49 3.10 21.73
C ARG A 111 -2.62 2.56 20.31
N TYR A 112 -3.79 2.01 20.00
CA TYR A 112 -4.16 1.64 18.64
C TYR A 112 -4.03 2.87 17.73
N ARG A 113 -3.30 2.73 16.63
CA ARG A 113 -3.22 3.76 15.59
C ARG A 113 -3.98 3.25 14.38
N GLN A 114 -4.85 4.08 13.83
CA GLN A 114 -5.52 3.81 12.57
C GLN A 114 -4.51 3.89 11.42
N GLY A 115 -4.72 3.11 10.35
CA GLY A 115 -3.81 3.03 9.21
C GLY A 115 -2.53 2.26 9.51
N PHE A 116 -1.51 2.45 8.68
CA PHE A 116 -0.22 1.76 8.79
C PHE A 116 0.91 2.77 9.02
N THR A 117 1.61 2.63 10.13
CA THR A 117 2.77 3.49 10.43
C THR A 117 4.03 2.91 9.76
N THR A 118 4.68 3.71 8.92
CA THR A 118 5.96 3.32 8.32
C THR A 118 7.11 3.63 9.27
N THR A 119 7.82 2.59 9.67
CA THR A 119 9.10 2.63 10.39
C THR A 119 10.19 2.07 9.50
N ASN A 120 11.46 2.32 9.80
CA ASN A 120 12.57 1.71 9.04
C ASN A 120 12.41 0.18 8.95
N LYS A 121 12.07 -0.49 10.06
CA LYS A 121 11.87 -1.94 10.08
C LYS A 121 10.70 -2.38 9.21
N SER A 122 9.53 -1.77 9.32
CA SER A 122 8.36 -2.13 8.51
C SER A 122 8.57 -1.82 7.02
N LYS A 123 9.28 -0.73 6.70
CA LYS A 123 9.67 -0.39 5.32
C LYS A 123 10.60 -1.45 4.73
N LEU A 124 11.65 -1.85 5.46
CA LEU A 124 12.59 -2.89 5.01
C LEU A 124 11.88 -4.23 4.76
N THR A 125 11.03 -4.65 5.68
CA THR A 125 10.24 -5.89 5.54
C THR A 125 9.32 -5.81 4.32
N ALA A 126 8.61 -4.70 4.13
CA ALA A 126 7.75 -4.49 2.96
C ALA A 126 8.54 -4.48 1.65
N CYS A 127 9.72 -3.85 1.62
CA CYS A 127 10.61 -3.86 0.45
C CYS A 127 11.11 -5.27 0.10
N ALA A 128 11.49 -6.06 1.10
CA ALA A 128 11.94 -7.43 0.88
C ALA A 128 10.81 -8.30 0.31
N LYS A 129 9.58 -8.19 0.86
CA LYS A 129 8.40 -8.90 0.34
C LYS A 129 8.00 -8.42 -1.05
N PHE A 130 7.98 -7.11 -1.28
CA PHE A 130 7.71 -6.54 -2.60
C PHE A 130 8.68 -7.09 -3.65
N LYS A 131 9.99 -7.08 -3.36
CA LYS A 131 11.01 -7.64 -4.24
C LYS A 131 10.74 -9.13 -4.50
N SER A 132 10.56 -9.93 -3.46
CA SER A 132 10.28 -11.37 -3.57
C SER A 132 9.04 -11.61 -4.43
N TRP A 133 7.94 -10.89 -4.21
CA TRP A 133 6.72 -11.08 -4.97
C TRP A 133 6.86 -10.72 -6.45
N VAL A 134 7.64 -9.67 -6.78
CA VAL A 134 7.92 -9.31 -8.18
C VAL A 134 8.83 -10.36 -8.84
N GLU A 135 9.89 -10.80 -8.16
CA GLU A 135 10.84 -11.78 -8.70
C GLU A 135 10.23 -13.19 -8.88
N ASN A 136 9.19 -13.52 -8.12
CA ASN A 136 8.48 -14.80 -8.22
C ASN A 136 7.14 -14.70 -8.97
N ASP A 137 6.92 -13.63 -9.74
CA ASP A 137 5.70 -13.40 -10.53
C ASP A 137 4.39 -13.40 -9.70
N LYS A 138 4.50 -13.15 -8.38
CA LYS A 138 3.35 -13.05 -7.46
C LYS A 138 2.73 -11.65 -7.43
N MET A 139 3.41 -10.66 -7.96
CA MET A 139 2.94 -9.28 -8.06
C MET A 139 3.17 -8.72 -9.45
N ILE A 140 2.12 -8.22 -10.07
CA ILE A 140 2.14 -7.72 -11.44
C ILE A 140 1.98 -6.20 -11.43
N MET A 141 3.04 -5.50 -11.81
CA MET A 141 3.02 -4.05 -12.02
C MET A 141 2.65 -3.74 -13.47
N CYS A 142 1.61 -2.93 -13.67
CA CYS A 142 1.14 -2.55 -15.01
C CYS A 142 1.52 -1.09 -15.36
N SER A 143 1.80 -0.25 -14.37
CA SER A 143 2.08 1.15 -14.57
C SER A 143 3.54 1.42 -14.98
N PRO A 144 3.77 2.12 -16.11
CA PRO A 144 5.12 2.59 -16.47
C PRO A 144 5.70 3.59 -15.44
N ASN A 145 4.85 4.34 -14.73
CA ASN A 145 5.30 5.29 -13.71
C ASN A 145 5.84 4.57 -12.49
N LEU A 146 5.08 3.59 -11.96
CA LEU A 146 5.52 2.75 -10.84
C LEU A 146 6.82 2.00 -11.19
N ILE A 147 6.91 1.41 -12.40
CA ILE A 147 8.12 0.73 -12.87
C ILE A 147 9.32 1.70 -12.92
N ARG A 148 9.10 2.95 -13.33
CA ARG A 148 10.17 3.97 -13.34
C ARG A 148 10.63 4.32 -11.94
N GLU A 149 9.72 4.55 -10.99
CA GLU A 149 10.07 4.81 -9.59
C GLU A 149 10.81 3.62 -8.98
N THR A 150 10.36 2.39 -9.21
CA THR A 150 11.02 1.17 -8.72
C THR A 150 12.48 1.06 -9.18
N LYS A 151 12.79 1.45 -10.44
CA LYS A 151 14.18 1.45 -10.97
C LYS A 151 15.08 2.48 -10.29
N THR A 152 14.52 3.54 -9.72
CA THR A 152 15.27 4.59 -9.03
C THR A 152 15.20 4.46 -7.51
N PHE A 153 14.45 3.49 -6.99
CA PHE A 153 14.31 3.21 -5.58
C PHE A 153 15.46 2.32 -5.09
N VAL A 154 16.37 2.88 -4.31
CA VAL A 154 17.65 2.25 -3.97
C VAL A 154 17.87 2.20 -2.47
N ALA A 155 18.77 1.32 -2.05
CA ALA A 155 19.25 1.28 -0.67
C ALA A 155 19.98 2.60 -0.34
N ARG A 156 19.60 3.23 0.78
CA ARG A 156 20.17 4.48 1.27
C ARG A 156 20.37 4.39 2.77
N GLY A 157 21.60 4.15 3.19
CA GLY A 157 21.93 3.86 4.59
C GLY A 157 21.23 2.58 5.06
N ALA A 158 20.47 2.68 6.14
CA ALA A 158 19.70 1.58 6.72
C ALA A 158 18.25 1.48 6.18
N SER A 159 17.94 2.10 5.04
CA SER A 159 16.58 2.13 4.48
C SER A 159 16.64 2.15 2.95
N TYR A 160 15.49 2.36 2.30
CA TYR A 160 15.34 2.58 0.87
C TYR A 160 14.71 3.93 0.61
N ALA A 161 15.10 4.59 -0.47
CA ALA A 161 14.52 5.84 -0.93
C ALA A 161 14.77 6.02 -2.44
N ALA A 162 14.06 6.94 -3.06
CA ALA A 162 14.36 7.37 -4.42
C ALA A 162 15.76 7.98 -4.51
N LYS A 163 16.42 7.82 -5.64
CA LYS A 163 17.65 8.58 -6.00
C LYS A 163 17.32 10.07 -6.03
N ASP A 164 18.32 10.91 -5.78
CA ASP A 164 18.16 12.37 -5.82
C ASP A 164 17.55 12.81 -7.15
N GLY A 165 16.55 13.69 -7.07
CA GLY A 165 15.78 14.18 -8.23
C GLY A 165 14.69 13.23 -8.74
N ASN A 166 14.44 12.11 -8.07
CA ASN A 166 13.35 11.19 -8.37
C ASN A 166 12.38 11.11 -7.19
N THR A 167 11.20 10.53 -7.43
CA THR A 167 10.15 10.31 -6.45
C THR A 167 10.00 8.82 -6.12
N ASP A 168 9.38 8.50 -5.00
CA ASP A 168 9.05 7.14 -4.56
C ASP A 168 7.60 7.01 -4.04
N ASP A 169 6.75 7.98 -4.35
CA ASP A 169 5.38 8.07 -3.82
C ASP A 169 4.52 6.86 -4.24
N LEU A 170 4.59 6.46 -5.53
CA LEU A 170 3.89 5.26 -6.02
C LEU A 170 4.46 3.98 -5.40
N VAL A 171 5.78 3.92 -5.20
CA VAL A 171 6.42 2.79 -4.51
C VAL A 171 5.95 2.74 -3.06
N MET A 172 5.87 3.87 -2.35
CA MET A 172 5.41 3.91 -0.96
C MET A 172 3.96 3.47 -0.83
N ALA A 173 3.07 3.94 -1.70
CA ALA A 173 1.69 3.46 -1.77
C ALA A 173 1.61 1.95 -2.09
N THR A 174 2.51 1.42 -2.96
CA THR A 174 2.60 -0.02 -3.24
C THR A 174 3.09 -0.80 -2.02
N LEU A 175 4.10 -0.32 -1.31
CA LEU A 175 4.57 -0.96 -0.07
C LEU A 175 3.47 -1.00 1.02
N LEU A 176 2.60 0.01 1.06
CA LEU A 176 1.41 -0.03 1.92
C LEU A 176 0.48 -1.16 1.50
N VAL A 177 0.18 -1.31 0.19
CA VAL A 177 -0.62 -2.44 -0.31
C VAL A 177 0.01 -3.79 0.02
N VAL A 178 1.32 -3.95 -0.12
CA VAL A 178 2.03 -5.19 0.27
C VAL A 178 1.78 -5.52 1.74
N ARG A 179 1.87 -4.55 2.64
CA ARG A 179 1.62 -4.74 4.08
C ARG A 179 0.16 -5.09 4.37
N MET A 180 -0.77 -4.45 3.65
CA MET A 180 -2.20 -4.76 3.75
C MET A 180 -2.49 -6.18 3.27
N ALA A 181 -1.95 -6.60 2.12
CA ALA A 181 -2.13 -7.95 1.57
C ALA A 181 -1.60 -9.03 2.52
N ILE A 182 -0.44 -8.80 3.16
CA ILE A 182 0.08 -9.69 4.22
C ILE A 182 -0.91 -9.78 5.40
N THR A 183 -1.49 -8.66 5.80
CA THR A 183 -2.47 -8.62 6.90
C THR A 183 -3.75 -9.37 6.52
N ILE A 184 -4.26 -9.15 5.31
CA ILE A 184 -5.44 -9.86 4.79
C ILE A 184 -5.17 -11.36 4.71
N GLY A 185 -4.01 -11.77 4.19
CA GLY A 185 -3.60 -13.16 4.08
C GLY A 185 -3.55 -13.91 5.41
N GLN A 186 -3.38 -13.23 6.54
CA GLN A 186 -3.47 -13.85 7.87
C GLN A 186 -4.88 -14.32 8.23
N PHE A 187 -5.91 -13.80 7.56
CA PHE A 187 -7.33 -14.10 7.80
C PHE A 187 -7.99 -14.80 6.62
N ASP A 188 -7.41 -14.72 5.43
CA ASP A 188 -7.90 -15.34 4.19
C ASP A 188 -6.86 -16.33 3.66
N GLY A 189 -7.19 -17.63 3.77
CA GLY A 189 -6.29 -18.71 3.33
C GLY A 189 -5.98 -18.66 1.84
N THR A 190 -6.88 -18.22 0.98
CA THR A 190 -6.64 -18.15 -0.48
C THR A 190 -5.62 -17.07 -0.84
N VAL A 191 -5.68 -15.93 -0.16
CA VAL A 191 -4.68 -14.87 -0.28
C VAL A 191 -3.35 -15.31 0.32
N PHE A 192 -3.38 -15.96 1.49
CA PHE A 192 -2.20 -16.48 2.15
C PHE A 192 -1.45 -17.48 1.28
N ASP A 193 -2.12 -18.53 0.79
CA ASP A 193 -1.52 -19.59 -0.01
C ASP A 193 -0.90 -19.05 -1.32
N THR A 194 -1.52 -18.04 -1.93
CA THR A 194 -1.01 -17.42 -3.16
C THR A 194 0.23 -16.56 -2.92
N LEU A 195 0.28 -15.86 -1.79
CA LEU A 195 1.34 -14.91 -1.46
C LEU A 195 2.45 -15.51 -0.60
N GLN A 196 2.26 -16.74 -0.08
CA GLN A 196 3.27 -17.41 0.73
C GLN A 196 4.52 -17.67 -0.10
N ASP A 197 5.65 -17.18 0.39
CA ASP A 197 6.96 -17.52 -0.16
C ASP A 197 7.36 -18.92 0.33
N THR A 198 7.99 -19.71 -0.54
CA THR A 198 8.55 -21.02 -0.21
C THR A 198 9.79 -20.94 0.69
N PHE A 199 10.11 -19.78 1.20
CA PHE A 199 11.20 -19.58 2.15
C PHE A 199 10.65 -19.69 3.55
N ASP A 200 11.15 -20.68 4.29
CA ASP A 200 10.99 -20.80 5.71
C ASP A 200 11.32 -19.47 6.39
N GLU A 201 10.55 -19.14 7.43
CA GLU A 201 10.80 -18.00 8.31
C GLU A 201 12.18 -18.20 8.98
N ASP A 202 13.23 -17.81 8.28
CA ASP A 202 14.52 -17.66 8.92
C ASP A 202 14.46 -16.45 9.84
N GLU A 203 14.47 -16.81 11.10
CA GLU A 203 14.43 -15.94 12.27
C GLU A 203 15.38 -14.76 12.13
N GLY A 204 14.83 -13.54 12.35
CA GLY A 204 15.50 -12.47 13.08
C GLY A 204 16.89 -12.01 12.63
N GLY A 205 17.32 -12.29 11.42
CA GLY A 205 18.55 -11.76 10.86
C GLY A 205 18.45 -10.25 10.64
N ASP A 206 19.52 -9.56 10.96
CA ASP A 206 19.68 -8.12 10.75
C ASP A 206 19.48 -7.80 9.25
N LEU A 207 18.25 -7.42 8.85
CA LEU A 207 17.88 -7.16 7.46
C LEU A 207 18.68 -5.96 6.95
N LYS A 208 19.75 -6.22 6.22
CA LYS A 208 20.50 -5.18 5.51
C LYS A 208 19.81 -4.87 4.19
N PRO A 209 19.77 -3.59 3.78
CA PRO A 209 19.23 -3.20 2.48
C PRO A 209 20.00 -3.92 1.36
N MET A 210 19.29 -4.73 0.57
CA MET A 210 19.83 -5.30 -0.66
C MET A 210 19.36 -4.49 -1.85
N PRO A 211 20.19 -4.33 -2.90
CA PRO A 211 19.78 -3.58 -4.10
C PRO A 211 18.56 -4.27 -4.74
N ILE A 212 17.50 -3.50 -4.96
CA ILE A 212 16.37 -3.92 -5.78
C ILE A 212 16.78 -3.69 -7.23
N GLY A 213 17.58 -4.61 -7.77
CA GLY A 213 17.87 -4.64 -9.20
C GLY A 213 16.78 -5.47 -9.88
N ILE A 214 15.84 -4.79 -10.53
CA ILE A 214 14.97 -5.46 -11.52
C ILE A 214 15.77 -5.46 -12.83
N ILE A 215 16.16 -6.62 -13.29
CA ILE A 215 16.84 -6.85 -14.59
C ILE A 215 15.82 -6.70 -15.71
#